data_0b4c8294f8185f3ced4c0c64ecc1ee8c
#
_entry.id   0b4c8294f8185f3ced4c0c64ecc1ee8c
#
_cell.length_a   1.000
_cell.length_b   1.000
_cell.length_c   1.000
_cell.angle_alpha   90.00
_cell.angle_beta   90.00
_cell.angle_gamma   90.00
#
_symmetry.space_group_name_H-M   'P 1'
#
loop_
_entity.id
_entity.type
_entity.pdbx_description
1 polymer ?
#
loop_
_entity_poly.entity_id
_entity_poly.type
_entity_poly.pdbx_seq_one_letter_code
_entity_poly.pdbx_strand_id
1 'polypeptide(L)'
;RLGGQYYNQTLVDNVENADLQWNVDRRVFTDRWNPETPGVPAKFRQLSGGSTITNPTSRFVQDYNELKLSTLNIGYDFRNCGFIRNNNWIERLSVSMAMNELFRLSTVKAERGINYPYAQSFIFSLSATF
;
A
#
# COMPACT_ATOMS: atom_id res chain seq x y z
N ARG A 1 10.66 -0.56 9.21
CA ARG A 1 10.55 0.70 9.95
C ARG A 1 9.74 0.44 11.21
N LEU A 2 10.26 0.84 12.37
CA LEU A 2 9.60 0.70 13.67
C LEU A 2 9.60 2.06 14.37
N GLY A 3 8.53 2.34 15.15
CA GLY A 3 8.44 3.54 15.99
C GLY A 3 8.20 4.84 15.22
N GLY A 4 7.50 4.80 14.09
CA GLY A 4 7.08 5.99 13.37
C GLY A 4 5.69 6.47 13.79
N GLN A 5 5.40 7.74 13.49
CA GLN A 5 4.04 8.28 13.53
C GLN A 5 3.59 8.64 12.12
N TYR A 6 2.32 8.42 11.83
CA TYR A 6 1.71 8.70 10.53
C TYR A 6 0.44 9.51 10.74
N TYR A 7 0.37 10.66 10.11
CA TYR A 7 -0.84 11.45 10.01
C TYR A 7 -1.67 10.95 8.83
N ASN A 8 -2.86 10.43 9.10
CA ASN A 8 -3.70 9.83 8.07
C ASN A 8 -4.54 10.88 7.34
N GLN A 9 -3.87 11.61 6.44
CA GLN A 9 -4.50 12.65 5.62
C GLN A 9 -5.65 12.08 4.78
N THR A 10 -5.48 10.89 4.21
CA THR A 10 -6.52 10.25 3.39
C THR A 10 -7.81 10.01 4.18
N LEU A 11 -7.69 9.66 5.47
CA LEU A 11 -8.84 9.49 6.35
C LEU A 11 -9.53 10.82 6.63
N VAL A 12 -8.77 11.88 6.77
CA VAL A 12 -9.32 13.25 6.95
C VAL A 12 -10.07 13.68 5.71
N ASP A 13 -9.47 13.53 4.55
CA ASP A 13 -10.04 14.01 3.29
C ASP A 13 -11.27 13.20 2.87
N ASN A 14 -11.22 11.89 2.98
CA ASN A 14 -12.28 11.01 2.47
C ASN A 14 -13.38 10.74 3.49
N VAL A 15 -13.14 10.93 4.77
CA VAL A 15 -14.13 10.64 5.82
C VAL A 15 -14.50 11.90 6.60
N GLU A 16 -13.55 12.61 7.19
CA GLU A 16 -13.85 13.77 8.03
C GLU A 16 -14.41 14.93 7.19
N ASN A 17 -13.78 15.23 6.06
CA ASN A 17 -14.15 16.31 5.14
C ASN A 17 -14.86 15.79 3.87
N ALA A 18 -15.49 14.61 3.94
CA ALA A 18 -16.13 14.00 2.79
C ALA A 18 -17.16 14.92 2.13
N ASP A 19 -17.08 15.03 0.81
CA ASP A 19 -18.09 15.70 0.01
C ASP A 19 -19.21 14.71 -0.33
N LEU A 20 -20.39 14.96 0.20
CA LEU A 20 -21.56 14.10 0.04
C LEU A 20 -22.15 14.08 -1.38
N GLN A 21 -21.67 14.94 -2.26
CA GLN A 21 -22.10 14.93 -3.67
C GLN A 21 -21.51 13.76 -4.47
N TRP A 22 -20.48 13.11 -3.94
CA TRP A 22 -19.78 12.00 -4.57
C TRP A 22 -19.98 10.70 -3.80
N ASN A 23 -19.49 9.60 -4.36
CA ASN A 23 -19.42 8.33 -3.62
C ASN A 23 -18.49 8.48 -2.43
N VAL A 24 -19.02 8.28 -1.22
CA VAL A 24 -18.31 8.43 0.03
C VAL A 24 -18.06 7.08 0.72
N ASP A 25 -17.05 7.03 1.56
CA ASP A 25 -16.74 5.87 2.38
C ASP A 25 -17.89 5.60 3.38
N ARG A 26 -18.21 4.32 3.62
CA ARG A 26 -19.23 3.90 4.58
C ARG A 26 -19.03 4.51 5.97
N ARG A 27 -17.78 4.70 6.40
CA ARG A 27 -17.41 5.29 7.69
C ARG A 27 -17.92 6.74 7.86
N VAL A 28 -18.23 7.42 6.76
CA VAL A 28 -18.87 8.74 6.78
C VAL A 28 -20.21 8.70 7.53
N PHE A 29 -20.90 7.58 7.49
CA PHE A 29 -22.22 7.42 8.12
C PHE A 29 -22.16 6.63 9.43
N THR A 30 -21.25 5.66 9.56
CA THR A 30 -21.24 4.73 10.71
C THR A 30 -20.49 5.26 11.91
N ASP A 31 -19.41 6.03 11.70
CA ASP A 31 -18.45 6.38 12.76
C ASP A 31 -18.52 7.87 13.14
N ARG A 32 -19.60 8.54 12.76
CA ARG A 32 -19.82 9.96 13.06
C ARG A 32 -20.66 10.17 14.32
N TRP A 33 -20.36 11.26 14.98
CA TRP A 33 -21.20 11.73 16.08
C TRP A 33 -22.59 12.13 15.56
N ASN A 34 -23.62 11.60 16.21
CA ASN A 34 -25.00 11.91 15.91
C ASN A 34 -25.67 12.44 17.21
N PRO A 35 -26.32 13.60 17.17
CA PRO A 35 -27.01 14.15 18.33
C PRO A 35 -28.17 13.26 18.82
N GLU A 36 -28.73 12.42 17.96
CA GLU A 36 -29.81 11.49 18.33
C GLU A 36 -29.33 10.31 19.17
N THR A 37 -28.01 10.01 19.12
CA THR A 37 -27.37 8.91 19.84
C THR A 37 -26.11 9.40 20.58
N PRO A 38 -26.24 10.30 21.56
CA PRO A 38 -25.08 10.98 22.18
C PRO A 38 -24.16 10.05 22.98
N GLY A 39 -24.61 8.86 23.35
CA GLY A 39 -23.81 7.87 24.10
C GLY A 39 -22.95 6.94 23.24
N VAL A 40 -23.04 7.00 21.90
CA VAL A 40 -22.26 6.15 21.00
C VAL A 40 -20.90 6.82 20.75
N PRO A 41 -19.78 6.12 21.02
CA PRO A 41 -18.44 6.64 20.70
C PRO A 41 -18.31 6.93 19.21
N ALA A 42 -17.95 8.15 18.86
CA ALA A 42 -17.75 8.57 17.47
C ALA A 42 -16.34 9.06 17.25
N LYS A 43 -15.74 8.65 16.16
CA LYS A 43 -14.39 9.08 15.76
C LYS A 43 -14.41 10.38 14.98
N PHE A 44 -15.45 10.61 14.23
CA PHE A 44 -15.61 11.77 13.34
C PHE A 44 -16.65 12.74 13.88
N ARG A 45 -16.51 14.00 13.52
CA ARG A 45 -17.48 15.04 13.88
C ARG A 45 -18.81 14.85 13.14
N GLN A 46 -19.86 15.50 13.62
CA GLN A 46 -21.15 15.56 12.94
C GLN A 46 -21.00 16.10 11.51
N LEU A 47 -21.78 15.56 10.58
CA LEU A 47 -21.93 16.13 9.24
C LEU A 47 -22.55 17.53 9.36
N SER A 48 -21.84 18.53 8.89
CA SER A 48 -22.36 19.87 8.73
C SER A 48 -22.53 20.16 7.24
N GLY A 49 -23.64 20.74 6.84
CA GLY A 49 -23.93 21.05 5.43
C GLY A 49 -23.05 22.16 4.81
N GLY A 50 -21.94 22.52 5.45
CA GLY A 50 -20.95 23.48 4.97
C GLY A 50 -19.56 22.87 4.90
N SER A 51 -18.77 23.29 3.92
CA SER A 51 -17.35 22.95 3.82
C SER A 51 -16.59 23.53 5.01
N THR A 52 -16.31 22.70 6.00
CA THR A 52 -15.46 23.07 7.13
C THR A 52 -14.13 22.35 7.00
N ILE A 53 -13.08 23.12 6.80
CA ILE A 53 -11.72 22.60 6.79
C ILE A 53 -11.36 22.11 8.19
N THR A 54 -10.96 20.87 8.32
CA THR A 54 -10.46 20.33 9.57
C THR A 54 -8.97 20.63 9.70
N ASN A 55 -8.61 21.40 10.70
CA ASN A 55 -7.21 21.62 11.04
C ASN A 55 -6.55 20.31 11.46
N PRO A 56 -5.24 20.12 11.20
CA PRO A 56 -4.51 18.95 11.65
C PRO A 56 -4.63 18.77 13.17
N THR A 57 -5.07 17.60 13.60
CA THR A 57 -5.21 17.24 15.01
C THR A 57 -4.55 15.91 15.30
N SER A 58 -4.10 15.71 16.54
CA SER A 58 -3.51 14.44 16.99
C SER A 58 -4.47 13.25 16.89
N ARG A 59 -5.76 13.49 16.76
CA ARG A 59 -6.80 12.46 16.61
C ARG A 59 -6.60 11.54 15.39
N PHE A 60 -5.93 12.06 14.35
CA PHE A 60 -5.63 11.33 13.11
C PHE A 60 -4.17 10.86 13.03
N VAL A 61 -3.39 11.07 14.08
CA VAL A 61 -2.05 10.52 14.22
C VAL A 61 -2.15 9.08 14.68
N GLN A 62 -1.47 8.19 13.99
CA GLN A 62 -1.44 6.75 14.26
C GLN A 62 0.01 6.28 14.37
N ASP A 63 0.25 5.31 15.24
CA ASP A 63 1.56 4.67 15.35
C ASP A 63 1.81 3.83 14.10
N TYR A 64 2.95 4.06 13.47
CA TYR A 64 3.32 3.47 12.19
C TYR A 64 4.51 2.53 12.33
N ASN A 65 4.22 1.25 12.32
CA ASN A 65 5.22 0.19 12.22
C ASN A 65 5.02 -0.55 10.90
N GLU A 66 6.08 -0.71 10.14
CA GLU A 66 6.02 -1.32 8.82
C GLU A 66 7.16 -2.32 8.61
N LEU A 67 6.79 -3.50 8.15
CA LEU A 67 7.70 -4.49 7.56
C LEU A 67 7.33 -4.64 6.10
N LYS A 68 8.26 -4.30 5.21
CA LYS A 68 8.05 -4.34 3.77
C LYS A 68 9.16 -5.15 3.12
N LEU A 69 8.78 -6.09 2.26
CA LEU A 69 9.69 -6.75 1.33
C LEU A 69 9.56 -6.05 -0.02
N SER A 70 10.48 -5.12 -0.27
CA SER A 70 10.40 -4.24 -1.43
C SER A 70 10.78 -4.94 -2.71
N THR A 71 11.85 -5.75 -2.69
CA THR A 71 12.37 -6.39 -3.89
C THR A 71 12.99 -7.73 -3.52
N LEU A 72 12.66 -8.75 -4.28
CA LEU A 72 13.28 -10.07 -4.24
C LEU A 72 13.81 -10.38 -5.63
N ASN A 73 15.12 -10.57 -5.73
CA ASN A 73 15.78 -10.99 -6.98
C ASN A 73 16.32 -12.40 -6.79
N ILE A 74 15.95 -13.30 -7.69
CA ILE A 74 16.47 -14.67 -7.75
C ILE A 74 17.05 -14.83 -9.14
N GLY A 75 18.34 -15.19 -9.21
CA GLY A 75 19.02 -15.47 -10.47
C GLY A 75 19.70 -16.83 -10.42
N TYR A 76 19.66 -17.54 -11.52
CA TYR A 76 20.36 -18.80 -11.68
C TYR A 76 21.13 -18.84 -13.02
N ASP A 77 22.40 -19.19 -12.96
CA ASP A 77 23.28 -19.34 -14.11
C ASP A 77 23.54 -20.84 -14.38
N PHE A 78 23.08 -21.30 -15.52
CA PHE A 78 23.16 -22.72 -15.93
C PHE A 78 24.53 -23.13 -16.50
N ARG A 79 25.54 -22.26 -16.45
CA ARG A 79 26.87 -22.52 -17.02
C ARG A 79 27.47 -23.89 -16.64
N ASN A 80 27.23 -24.34 -15.40
CA ASN A 80 27.75 -25.59 -14.89
C ASN A 80 26.82 -26.79 -15.11
N CYS A 81 25.69 -26.61 -15.74
CA CYS A 81 24.78 -27.70 -16.04
C CYS A 81 25.33 -28.54 -17.22
N GLY A 82 25.32 -29.87 -17.09
CA GLY A 82 25.81 -30.77 -18.11
C GLY A 82 25.20 -30.58 -19.49
N PHE A 83 23.94 -30.13 -19.52
CA PHE A 83 23.24 -29.81 -20.76
C PHE A 83 23.91 -28.68 -21.54
N ILE A 84 24.33 -27.59 -20.87
CA ILE A 84 25.00 -26.45 -21.50
C ILE A 84 26.44 -26.84 -21.87
N ARG A 85 27.16 -27.53 -20.98
CA ARG A 85 28.54 -27.94 -21.20
C ARG A 85 28.69 -28.91 -22.37
N ASN A 86 27.68 -29.71 -22.65
CA ASN A 86 27.70 -30.70 -23.74
C ASN A 86 27.13 -30.20 -25.05
N ASN A 87 26.66 -28.95 -25.08
CA ASN A 87 26.02 -28.33 -26.23
C ASN A 87 26.89 -27.19 -26.77
N ASN A 88 27.40 -27.33 -27.98
CA ASN A 88 28.30 -26.33 -28.59
C ASN A 88 27.60 -25.08 -29.11
N TRP A 89 26.30 -24.97 -28.94
CA TRP A 89 25.52 -23.87 -29.50
C TRP A 89 25.18 -22.81 -28.47
N ILE A 90 25.19 -23.14 -27.18
CA ILE A 90 24.86 -22.19 -26.12
C ILE A 90 26.05 -22.17 -25.15
N GLU A 91 26.72 -21.00 -25.07
CA GLU A 91 27.83 -20.79 -24.13
C GLU A 91 27.37 -20.51 -22.73
N ARG A 92 26.25 -19.78 -22.62
CA ARG A 92 25.73 -19.37 -21.33
C ARG A 92 24.20 -19.22 -21.38
N LEU A 93 23.55 -19.77 -20.39
CA LEU A 93 22.12 -19.54 -20.14
C LEU A 93 21.94 -19.07 -18.71
N SER A 94 21.28 -17.95 -18.55
CA SER A 94 20.91 -17.43 -17.22
C SER A 94 19.43 -17.06 -17.17
N VAL A 95 18.82 -17.37 -16.04
CA VAL A 95 17.44 -17.04 -15.74
C VAL A 95 17.42 -16.16 -14.52
N SER A 96 16.71 -15.06 -14.57
CA SER A 96 16.50 -14.22 -13.40
C SER A 96 15.03 -13.85 -13.26
N MET A 97 14.60 -13.75 -12.02
CA MET A 97 13.26 -13.35 -11.63
C MET A 97 13.37 -12.22 -10.61
N ALA A 98 12.78 -11.11 -10.90
CA ALA A 98 12.67 -9.97 -10.01
C ALA A 98 11.20 -9.75 -9.65
N MET A 99 10.95 -9.62 -8.36
CA MET A 99 9.61 -9.36 -7.82
C MET A 99 9.69 -8.09 -6.97
N ASN A 100 8.81 -7.15 -7.21
CA ASN A 100 8.73 -5.91 -6.45
C ASN A 100 7.42 -5.83 -5.68
N GLU A 101 7.48 -5.19 -4.50
CA GLU A 101 6.33 -4.95 -3.62
C GLU A 101 5.58 -6.24 -3.22
N LEU A 102 6.34 -7.32 -2.94
CA LEU A 102 5.77 -8.64 -2.65
C LEU A 102 4.89 -8.67 -1.43
N PHE A 103 5.32 -7.97 -0.39
CA PHE A 103 4.76 -8.16 0.93
C PHE A 103 4.93 -6.90 1.77
N ARG A 104 3.84 -6.53 2.43
CA ARG A 104 3.83 -5.42 3.37
C ARG A 104 2.94 -5.73 4.56
N LEU A 105 3.51 -5.71 5.75
CA LEU A 105 2.79 -5.67 7.02
C LEU A 105 2.92 -4.28 7.62
N SER A 106 1.80 -3.67 7.93
CA SER A 106 1.77 -2.35 8.55
C SER A 106 0.68 -2.29 9.61
N THR A 107 0.94 -1.60 10.71
CA THR A 107 -0.05 -1.33 11.75
C THR A 107 -1.13 -0.36 11.27
N VAL A 108 -0.79 0.47 10.30
CA VAL A 108 -1.72 1.40 9.64
C VAL A 108 -2.07 0.83 8.28
N LYS A 109 -3.36 0.60 8.03
CA LYS A 109 -3.86 0.47 6.66
C LYS A 109 -3.75 1.85 6.02
N ALA A 110 -2.58 2.17 5.48
CA ALA A 110 -2.42 3.36 4.67
C ALA A 110 -3.27 3.14 3.42
N GLU A 111 -4.44 3.72 3.43
CA GLU A 111 -5.25 3.84 2.23
C GLU A 111 -4.47 4.73 1.29
N ARG A 112 -3.79 4.13 0.34
CA ARG A 112 -3.15 4.87 -0.73
C ARG A 112 -4.29 5.48 -1.54
N GLY A 113 -4.32 6.79 -1.65
CA GLY A 113 -5.32 7.48 -2.44
C GLY A 113 -5.36 6.94 -3.88
N ILE A 114 -6.45 7.21 -4.56
CA ILE A 114 -6.75 6.78 -5.94
C ILE A 114 -5.57 7.03 -6.90
N ASN A 115 -4.73 8.01 -6.62
CA ASN A 115 -3.58 8.40 -7.44
C ASN A 115 -2.34 7.50 -7.27
N TYR A 116 -2.38 6.51 -6.39
CA TYR A 116 -1.24 5.62 -6.16
C TYR A 116 -1.70 4.16 -6.14
N PRO A 117 -1.95 3.55 -7.30
CA PRO A 117 -2.35 2.16 -7.38
C PRO A 117 -1.24 1.26 -6.83
N TYR A 118 -1.63 0.29 -6.03
CA TYR A 118 -0.72 -0.73 -5.52
C TYR A 118 -0.41 -1.68 -6.68
N ALA A 119 0.77 -1.58 -7.25
CA ALA A 119 1.20 -2.49 -8.30
C ALA A 119 2.29 -3.42 -7.76
N GLN A 120 2.00 -4.71 -7.76
CA GLN A 120 3.03 -5.74 -7.67
C GLN A 120 3.58 -5.97 -9.08
N SER A 121 4.89 -5.99 -9.23
CA SER A 121 5.50 -6.30 -10.51
C SER A 121 6.33 -7.57 -10.41
N PHE A 122 6.18 -8.41 -11.45
CA PHE A 122 6.96 -9.62 -11.64
C PHE A 122 7.69 -9.47 -12.97
N ILE A 123 9.00 -9.56 -12.92
CA ILE A 123 9.85 -9.46 -14.10
C ILE A 123 10.59 -10.79 -14.22
N PHE A 124 10.42 -11.45 -15.35
CA PHE A 124 11.16 -12.64 -15.70
C PHE A 124 12.10 -12.34 -16.84
N SER A 125 13.37 -12.65 -16.69
CA SER A 125 14.40 -12.41 -17.69
C SER A 125 15.14 -13.71 -18.00
N LEU A 126 15.26 -14.00 -19.29
CA LEU A 126 16.04 -15.08 -19.83
C LEU A 126 17.15 -14.49 -20.70
N SER A 127 18.39 -14.84 -20.41
CA SER A 127 19.54 -14.40 -21.20
C SER A 127 20.29 -15.63 -21.71
N ALA A 128 20.48 -15.71 -23.01
CA ALA A 128 21.26 -16.76 -23.66
C ALA A 128 22.38 -16.11 -24.46
N THR A 129 23.58 -16.69 -24.38
CA THR A 129 24.76 -16.35 -25.20
C THR A 129 25.11 -17.58 -26.04
N PHE A 130 25.30 -17.33 -27.34
CA PHE A 130 25.60 -18.36 -28.34
C PHE A 130 27.03 -18.19 -28.82
#